data_9c617b11fc35ff0b8b158747cf67d18a
#
_entry.id   9c617b11fc35ff0b8b158747cf67d18a
#
_cell.length_a   1.000
_cell.length_b   1.000
_cell.length_c   1.000
_cell.angle_alpha   90.00
_cell.angle_beta   90.00
_cell.angle_gamma   90.00
#
_symmetry.space_group_name_H-M   'P 1'
#
loop_
_entity.id
_entity.type
_entity.pdbx_description
1 polymer ?
#
loop_
_entity_poly.entity_id
_entity_poly.type
_entity_poly.pdbx_seq_one_letter_code
_entity_poly.pdbx_strand_id
1 'polypeptide(L)'
;MAKKIQVEKDEILWHDRKRHFGLPISFTKYEVTNDRLIKRRGFLRTYTDELLIYRIMDIQLVRGLGQKLFGVGTVVLHSTDKTTPTVELKNIKRSDDIRRFLSKLIEEQRVAKGVSKAEFLGGTPFGTGGEAM
;
A
#
# COMPACT_ATOMS: atom_id res chain seq x y z
N MET A 1 12.96 -2.79 33.22
CA MET A 1 12.13 -1.84 32.58
C MET A 1 12.67 -1.32 31.31
N ALA A 2 11.91 -1.39 30.29
CA ALA A 2 12.39 -0.94 28.98
C ALA A 2 12.57 0.57 28.96
N LYS A 3 13.56 1.04 28.20
CA LYS A 3 13.70 2.43 28.01
C LYS A 3 12.56 2.96 27.24
N LYS A 4 12.15 4.17 27.53
CA LYS A 4 11.18 4.83 26.73
C LYS A 4 11.76 5.16 25.40
N ILE A 5 11.09 4.78 24.35
CA ILE A 5 11.46 5.12 23.00
C ILE A 5 10.56 6.25 22.54
N GLN A 6 11.18 7.33 22.09
CA GLN A 6 10.44 8.46 21.54
C GLN A 6 10.10 8.13 20.10
N VAL A 7 8.84 7.83 19.84
CA VAL A 7 8.39 7.52 18.50
C VAL A 7 7.30 8.48 18.11
N GLU A 8 7.49 9.13 16.96
CA GLU A 8 6.48 9.98 16.42
C GLU A 8 5.37 9.13 15.86
N LYS A 9 4.16 9.38 16.22
CA LYS A 9 3.02 8.62 15.69
C LYS A 9 2.62 9.21 14.37
N ASP A 10 2.69 8.38 13.34
CA ASP A 10 2.23 8.79 12.03
C ASP A 10 0.70 8.82 12.01
N GLU A 11 0.17 9.78 11.30
CA GLU A 11 -1.26 9.88 11.13
C GLU A 11 -1.74 8.77 10.21
N ILE A 12 -2.79 8.09 10.61
CA ILE A 12 -3.41 7.05 9.79
C ILE A 12 -4.38 7.74 8.83
N LEU A 13 -4.04 7.72 7.54
CA LEU A 13 -4.86 8.37 6.53
C LEU A 13 -6.04 7.51 6.10
N TRP A 14 -5.90 6.21 6.20
CA TRP A 14 -6.97 5.28 5.85
C TRP A 14 -6.72 3.95 6.52
N HIS A 15 -7.80 3.27 6.90
CA HIS A 15 -7.71 1.90 7.39
C HIS A 15 -8.98 1.15 7.02
N ASP A 16 -8.85 -0.14 6.85
CA ASP A 16 -10.01 -1.03 6.67
C ASP A 16 -9.58 -2.45 7.05
N ARG A 17 -10.53 -3.32 7.08
CA ARG A 17 -10.30 -4.73 7.34
C ARG A 17 -10.72 -5.50 6.12
N LYS A 18 -10.07 -6.63 5.84
CA LYS A 18 -10.54 -7.54 4.81
C LYS A 18 -11.95 -7.97 5.20
N ARG A 19 -12.88 -7.86 4.27
CA ARG A 19 -14.28 -8.11 4.57
C ARG A 19 -14.74 -9.44 4.02
N HIS A 20 -15.60 -10.12 4.81
CA HIS A 20 -16.26 -11.32 4.37
C HIS A 20 -17.74 -10.99 4.24
N PHE A 21 -18.31 -11.21 3.05
CA PHE A 21 -19.70 -10.87 2.77
C PHE A 21 -20.01 -9.39 3.08
N GLY A 22 -19.01 -8.52 2.85
CA GLY A 22 -19.16 -7.09 3.12
C GLY A 22 -18.98 -6.68 4.58
N LEU A 23 -18.78 -7.64 5.50
CA LEU A 23 -18.64 -7.36 6.92
C LEU A 23 -17.17 -7.40 7.35
N PRO A 24 -16.72 -6.49 8.25
CA PRO A 24 -15.32 -6.43 8.67
C PRO A 24 -15.04 -7.44 9.78
N ILE A 25 -15.13 -8.73 9.45
CA ILE A 25 -15.04 -9.79 10.44
C ILE A 25 -13.81 -10.67 10.30
N SER A 26 -12.82 -10.26 9.54
CA SER A 26 -11.60 -11.05 9.40
C SER A 26 -10.51 -10.55 10.33
N PHE A 27 -9.41 -11.31 10.41
CA PHE A 27 -8.26 -10.94 11.24
C PHE A 27 -7.16 -10.27 10.40
N THR A 28 -7.51 -9.74 9.25
CA THR A 28 -6.57 -9.00 8.40
C THR A 28 -7.00 -7.54 8.34
N LYS A 29 -6.10 -6.67 8.75
CA LYS A 29 -6.35 -5.23 8.79
C LYS A 29 -5.31 -4.49 7.97
N TYR A 30 -5.75 -3.46 7.27
CA TYR A 30 -4.87 -2.63 6.45
C TYR A 30 -4.88 -1.20 6.97
N GLU A 31 -3.73 -0.56 6.98
CA GLU A 31 -3.59 0.83 7.37
C GLU A 31 -2.65 1.54 6.43
N VAL A 32 -2.92 2.81 6.12
CA VAL A 32 -2.05 3.63 5.30
C VAL A 32 -1.71 4.91 6.05
N THR A 33 -0.43 5.19 6.19
CA THR A 33 0.04 6.46 6.73
C THR A 33 0.61 7.30 5.60
N ASN A 34 1.28 8.41 5.91
CA ASN A 34 1.87 9.25 4.89
C ASN A 34 2.81 8.52 3.97
N ASP A 35 3.61 7.62 4.49
CA ASP A 35 4.71 7.02 3.74
C ASP A 35 4.69 5.50 3.74
N ARG A 36 3.75 4.85 4.42
CA ARG A 36 3.76 3.39 4.56
C ARG A 36 2.40 2.78 4.41
N LEU A 37 2.39 1.57 3.90
CA LEU A 37 1.24 0.69 3.93
C LEU A 37 1.55 -0.40 4.96
N ILE A 38 0.64 -0.62 5.89
CA ILE A 38 0.82 -1.58 6.96
C ILE A 38 -0.27 -2.63 6.87
N LYS A 39 0.12 -3.90 6.86
CA LYS A 39 -0.82 -5.01 6.83
C LYS A 39 -0.61 -5.84 8.09
N ARG A 40 -1.66 -5.96 8.89
CA ARG A 40 -1.64 -6.79 10.09
C ARG A 40 -2.60 -7.96 9.89
N ARG A 41 -2.13 -9.15 10.20
CA ARG A 41 -2.95 -10.34 10.04
C ARG A 41 -2.68 -11.32 11.18
N GLY A 42 -3.66 -12.11 11.49
CA GLY A 42 -3.53 -13.18 12.47
C GLY A 42 -4.43 -12.99 13.68
N PHE A 43 -4.75 -14.10 14.33
CA PHE A 43 -5.61 -14.11 15.51
C PHE A 43 -4.80 -14.30 16.78
N LEU A 44 -4.24 -15.48 16.97
CA LEU A 44 -3.43 -15.76 18.16
C LEU A 44 -2.02 -15.20 18.00
N ARG A 45 -1.51 -15.20 16.80
CA ARG A 45 -0.20 -14.61 16.50
C ARG A 45 -0.40 -13.55 15.43
N THR A 46 0.06 -12.34 15.69
CA THR A 46 -0.12 -11.22 14.78
C THR A 46 1.14 -10.98 13.99
N TYR A 47 0.99 -10.89 12.68
CA TYR A 47 2.08 -10.56 11.76
C TYR A 47 1.82 -9.14 11.25
N THR A 48 2.82 -8.28 11.32
CA THR A 48 2.72 -6.92 10.83
C THR A 48 3.76 -6.73 9.73
N ASP A 49 3.29 -6.47 8.52
CA ASP A 49 4.15 -6.22 7.37
C ASP A 49 4.02 -4.76 6.97
N GLU A 50 5.13 -4.13 6.64
CA GLU A 50 5.14 -2.73 6.23
C GLU A 50 5.77 -2.60 4.85
N LEU A 51 5.19 -1.74 4.02
CA LEU A 51 5.71 -1.45 2.70
C LEU A 51 5.78 0.06 2.54
N LEU A 52 6.95 0.55 2.14
CA LEU A 52 7.11 1.98 1.89
C LEU A 52 6.35 2.36 0.62
N ILE A 53 5.54 3.40 0.72
CA ILE A 53 4.64 3.80 -0.36
C ILE A 53 5.42 4.14 -1.64
N TYR A 54 6.56 4.81 -1.53
CA TYR A 54 7.30 5.22 -2.72
C TYR A 54 7.87 4.04 -3.51
N ARG A 55 7.89 2.83 -2.91
CA ARG A 55 8.38 1.63 -3.59
C ARG A 55 7.33 0.95 -4.45
N ILE A 56 6.09 1.39 -4.37
CA ILE A 56 5.01 0.81 -5.16
C ILE A 56 5.14 1.30 -6.60
N MET A 57 5.22 0.35 -7.54
CA MET A 57 5.38 0.69 -8.95
C MET A 57 4.06 0.72 -9.68
N ASP A 58 3.17 -0.14 -9.32
CA ASP A 58 1.95 -0.33 -10.10
C ASP A 58 0.78 -0.67 -9.18
N ILE A 59 -0.41 -0.31 -9.61
CA ILE A 59 -1.61 -0.52 -8.81
C ILE A 59 -2.74 -1.00 -9.73
N GLN A 60 -3.46 -2.00 -9.28
CA GLN A 60 -4.50 -2.62 -10.07
C GLN A 60 -5.74 -2.85 -9.21
N LEU A 61 -6.91 -2.60 -9.77
CA LEU A 61 -8.17 -2.88 -9.08
C LEU A 61 -8.80 -4.11 -9.71
N VAL A 62 -9.16 -5.07 -8.88
CA VAL A 62 -9.81 -6.31 -9.32
C VAL A 62 -11.13 -6.45 -8.59
N ARG A 63 -12.21 -6.59 -9.33
CA ARG A 63 -13.53 -6.80 -8.74
C ARG A 63 -14.26 -7.90 -9.50
N GLY A 64 -14.46 -9.04 -8.85
CA GLY A 64 -15.29 -10.11 -9.39
C GLY A 64 -16.76 -9.85 -9.14
N LEU A 65 -17.62 -10.70 -9.68
CA LEU A 65 -19.06 -10.54 -9.52
C LEU A 65 -19.51 -10.61 -8.07
N GLY A 66 -18.96 -11.56 -7.32
CA GLY A 66 -19.28 -11.68 -5.90
C GLY A 66 -18.84 -10.45 -5.10
N GLN A 67 -17.69 -9.90 -5.45
CA GLN A 67 -17.21 -8.69 -4.80
C GLN A 67 -18.11 -7.49 -5.09
N LYS A 68 -18.57 -7.36 -6.32
CA LYS A 68 -19.50 -6.29 -6.68
C LYS A 68 -20.80 -6.40 -5.91
N LEU A 69 -21.26 -7.63 -5.70
CA LEU A 69 -22.49 -7.86 -4.95
C LEU A 69 -22.37 -7.38 -3.51
N PHE A 70 -21.23 -7.57 -2.88
CA PHE A 70 -21.02 -7.16 -1.49
C PHE A 70 -20.37 -5.78 -1.37
N GLY A 71 -20.21 -5.06 -2.48
CA GLY A 71 -19.68 -3.70 -2.44
C GLY A 71 -18.20 -3.61 -2.07
N VAL A 72 -17.42 -4.64 -2.39
CA VAL A 72 -16.00 -4.65 -2.09
C VAL A 72 -15.19 -4.93 -3.35
N GLY A 73 -13.88 -4.77 -3.24
CA GLY A 73 -12.94 -5.08 -4.32
C GLY A 73 -11.56 -5.32 -3.74
N THR A 74 -10.64 -5.73 -4.60
CA THR A 74 -9.26 -5.98 -4.20
C THR A 74 -8.35 -5.02 -4.94
N VAL A 75 -7.49 -4.32 -4.19
CA VAL A 75 -6.48 -3.45 -4.77
C VAL A 75 -5.15 -4.20 -4.68
N VAL A 76 -4.51 -4.42 -5.84
CA VAL A 76 -3.25 -5.14 -5.92
C VAL A 76 -2.13 -4.13 -6.15
N LEU A 77 -1.11 -4.17 -5.31
CA LEU A 77 0.02 -3.25 -5.39
C LEU A 77 1.28 -4.04 -5.69
N HIS A 78 1.96 -3.65 -6.75
CA HIS A 78 3.23 -4.28 -7.12
C HIS A 78 4.37 -3.34 -6.74
N SER A 79 5.37 -3.86 -6.05
CA SER A 79 6.45 -3.03 -5.52
C SER A 79 7.83 -3.53 -5.93
N THR A 80 8.84 -2.71 -5.68
CA THR A 80 10.23 -3.11 -5.89
C THR A 80 10.81 -3.79 -4.66
N ASP A 81 10.04 -3.92 -3.57
CA ASP A 81 10.53 -4.53 -2.35
C ASP A 81 10.66 -6.03 -2.56
N LYS A 82 11.85 -6.56 -2.34
CA LYS A 82 12.13 -7.98 -2.58
C LYS A 82 11.41 -8.90 -1.62
N THR A 83 11.15 -8.44 -0.41
CA THR A 83 10.45 -9.27 0.57
C THR A 83 8.94 -9.16 0.44
N THR A 84 8.45 -8.09 -0.20
CA THR A 84 7.02 -7.88 -0.37
C THR A 84 6.76 -7.36 -1.78
N PRO A 85 6.98 -8.20 -2.80
CA PRO A 85 6.82 -7.72 -4.19
C PRO A 85 5.39 -7.44 -4.59
N THR A 86 4.44 -8.06 -3.91
CA THR A 86 3.02 -7.86 -4.21
C THR A 86 2.24 -7.81 -2.91
N VAL A 87 1.39 -6.80 -2.76
CA VAL A 87 0.49 -6.70 -1.61
C VAL A 87 -0.93 -6.58 -2.15
N GLU A 88 -1.85 -7.34 -1.58
CA GLU A 88 -3.24 -7.27 -1.96
C GLU A 88 -4.06 -6.75 -0.81
N LEU A 89 -4.82 -5.70 -1.06
CA LEU A 89 -5.81 -5.20 -0.11
C LEU A 89 -7.13 -5.88 -0.48
N LYS A 90 -7.38 -7.04 0.13
CA LYS A 90 -8.47 -7.91 -0.27
C LYS A 90 -9.81 -7.50 0.32
N ASN A 91 -10.81 -7.47 -0.53
CA ASN A 91 -12.20 -7.28 -0.12
C ASN A 91 -12.38 -6.05 0.76
N ILE A 92 -11.93 -4.91 0.26
CA ILE A 92 -12.10 -3.65 0.98
C ILE A 92 -13.25 -2.85 0.39
N LYS A 93 -13.87 -2.02 1.20
CA LYS A 93 -14.93 -1.16 0.73
C LYS A 93 -14.37 0.02 0.00
N ARG A 94 -15.12 0.57 -0.93
CA ARG A 94 -14.74 1.75 -1.69
C ARG A 94 -13.39 1.56 -2.37
N SER A 95 -13.22 0.38 -2.94
CA SER A 95 -11.91 -0.02 -3.49
C SER A 95 -11.43 0.90 -4.61
N ASP A 96 -12.34 1.43 -5.43
CA ASP A 96 -11.93 2.36 -6.50
C ASP A 96 -11.43 3.68 -5.92
N ASP A 97 -12.10 4.19 -4.90
CA ASP A 97 -11.66 5.41 -4.23
C ASP A 97 -10.30 5.23 -3.57
N ILE A 98 -10.09 4.07 -2.97
CA ILE A 98 -8.81 3.77 -2.33
C ILE A 98 -7.71 3.62 -3.37
N ARG A 99 -8.02 3.02 -4.51
CA ARG A 99 -7.05 2.94 -5.61
C ARG A 99 -6.61 4.34 -6.05
N ARG A 100 -7.56 5.26 -6.20
CA ARG A 100 -7.24 6.63 -6.59
C ARG A 100 -6.44 7.35 -5.52
N PHE A 101 -6.84 7.18 -4.27
CA PHE A 101 -6.13 7.78 -3.14
C PHE A 101 -4.68 7.30 -3.09
N LEU A 102 -4.48 5.99 -3.23
CA LEU A 102 -3.13 5.42 -3.21
C LEU A 102 -2.30 5.86 -4.41
N SER A 103 -2.90 5.97 -5.59
CA SER A 103 -2.19 6.47 -6.76
C SER A 103 -1.63 7.87 -6.51
N LYS A 104 -2.42 8.74 -5.93
CA LYS A 104 -1.96 10.09 -5.63
C LYS A 104 -0.88 10.09 -4.56
N LEU A 105 -1.08 9.29 -3.53
CA LEU A 105 -0.11 9.22 -2.43
C LEU A 105 1.23 8.68 -2.92
N ILE A 106 1.19 7.69 -3.81
CA ILE A 106 2.41 7.13 -4.39
C ILE A 106 3.18 8.22 -5.16
N GLU A 107 2.49 9.01 -5.95
CA GLU A 107 3.14 10.08 -6.69
C GLU A 107 3.73 11.12 -5.76
N GLU A 108 3.00 11.52 -4.75
CA GLU A 108 3.47 12.49 -3.77
C GLU A 108 4.71 12.00 -3.05
N GLN A 109 4.72 10.73 -2.67
CA GLN A 109 5.86 10.16 -1.97
C GLN A 109 7.07 10.01 -2.86
N ARG A 110 6.88 9.70 -4.13
CA ARG A 110 8.00 9.65 -5.08
C ARG A 110 8.64 11.01 -5.25
N VAL A 111 7.83 12.04 -5.37
CA VAL A 111 8.34 13.40 -5.48
C VAL A 111 9.09 13.80 -4.21
N ALA A 112 8.51 13.52 -3.05
CA ALA A 112 9.11 13.85 -1.78
C ALA A 112 10.44 13.14 -1.54
N LYS A 113 10.57 11.90 -2.07
CA LYS A 113 11.80 11.12 -1.89
C LYS A 113 12.78 11.29 -3.05
N GLY A 114 12.43 12.07 -4.07
CA GLY A 114 13.29 12.26 -5.24
C GLY A 114 13.51 11.01 -6.06
N VAL A 115 12.52 10.12 -6.12
CA VAL A 115 12.66 8.83 -6.80
C VAL A 115 11.94 8.88 -8.14
N SER A 116 12.60 8.39 -9.19
CA SER A 116 11.99 8.30 -10.51
C SER A 116 11.63 6.86 -10.83
N LYS A 117 10.73 6.68 -11.78
CA LYS A 117 10.35 5.35 -12.22
C LYS A 117 11.53 4.60 -12.82
N ALA A 118 12.42 5.31 -13.50
CA ALA A 118 13.61 4.70 -14.09
C ALA A 118 14.50 4.08 -13.01
N GLU A 119 14.60 4.72 -11.86
CA GLU A 119 15.38 4.17 -10.76
C GLU A 119 14.77 2.89 -10.23
N PHE A 120 13.45 2.80 -10.16
CA PHE A 120 12.80 1.59 -9.74
C PHE A 120 13.08 0.43 -10.68
N LEU A 121 13.19 0.71 -11.95
CA LEU A 121 13.45 -0.33 -12.93
C LEU A 121 14.94 -0.68 -13.04
N GLY A 122 15.77 -0.07 -12.20
CA GLY A 122 17.18 -0.37 -12.20
C GLY A 122 17.96 0.35 -13.29
N GLY A 123 17.31 1.30 -13.95
CA GLY A 123 18.00 2.08 -14.95
C GLY A 123 18.94 3.09 -14.34
N THR A 124 19.83 3.60 -15.15
CA THR A 124 20.70 4.65 -14.66
C THR A 124 19.88 5.90 -14.44
N PRO A 125 20.19 6.60 -13.43
CA PRO A 125 19.52 7.83 -13.19
C PRO A 125 19.78 8.73 -14.32
N PHE A 126 18.77 9.49 -14.58
CA PHE A 126 18.86 10.21 -15.62
C PHE A 126 19.62 11.16 -15.63
N GLY A 127 20.16 11.26 -15.10
CA GLY A 127 20.88 12.11 -15.09
C GLY A 127 21.50 12.44 -16.19
N THR A 128 21.44 11.85 -16.76
CA THR A 128 22.06 12.04 -17.69
C THR A 128 21.39 12.52 -18.56
N GLY A 129 21.26 13.01 -18.69
CA GLY A 129 20.79 13.35 -19.38
C GLY A 129 20.08 13.59 -19.86
N GLY A 130 19.86 13.87 -19.84
CA GLY A 130 19.20 13.98 -20.16
C GLY A 130 18.77 13.97 -20.91
N GLU A 131 18.90 13.68 -20.98
CA GLU A 131 18.53 13.50 -21.43
C GLU A 131 17.79 13.40 -21.77
N ALA A 132 17.60 13.59 -21.89
CA ALA A 132 16.93 13.51 -22.02
C ALA A 132 16.35 13.32 -22.41
N MET A 133 16.19 13.36 -22.60
CA MET A 133 15.62 13.16 -22.67
C MET A 133 15.22 13.16 -22.87
#